data_7bf47617b86481acf42e5705df2d3821
#
_entry.id   7bf47617b86481acf42e5705df2d3821
#
_cell.length_a   1.000
_cell.length_b   1.000
_cell.length_c   1.000
_cell.angle_alpha   90.00
_cell.angle_beta   90.00
_cell.angle_gamma   90.00
#
_symmetry.space_group_name_H-M   'P 1'
#
loop_
_entity.id
_entity.type
_entity.pdbx_description
1 polymer ?
#
loop_
_entity_poly.entity_id
_entity_poly.type
_entity_poly.pdbx_seq_one_letter_code
_entity_poly.pdbx_strand_id
1 'polypeptide(L)'
;MRTVKDPDTRKQEILSGALLVFARKGYDKTTISDIARELGISQGLCYRYYASKEEIYDAAVEEYADIIVRANLKRFDSKGKTLKEKIRSFSGSLKEYREPEKDNELLYSLFHSEGSQKMHDQLMLKTAAKLVPHIKKELEKARDAGEINISDIDALSYFFVYGQLGMLLEHGGEKDCSKRIQDTLIEILNL
;
A
#
# COMPACT_ATOMS: atom_id res chain seq x y z
N MET A 1 25.59 13.77 27.82
CA MET A 1 25.60 14.44 26.50
C MET A 1 24.31 14.09 25.78
N ARG A 2 23.51 15.09 25.39
CA ARG A 2 22.23 14.86 24.64
C ARG A 2 22.63 14.64 23.17
N THR A 3 22.64 13.40 22.70
CA THR A 3 22.95 13.08 21.30
C THR A 3 21.84 13.69 20.42
N VAL A 4 22.20 14.69 19.62
CA VAL A 4 21.29 15.23 18.59
C VAL A 4 21.21 14.19 17.50
N LYS A 5 20.09 13.50 17.42
CA LYS A 5 19.84 12.54 16.33
C LYS A 5 19.51 13.31 15.05
N ASP A 6 19.88 12.70 13.93
CA ASP A 6 19.50 13.18 12.61
C ASP A 6 17.97 13.37 12.51
N PRO A 7 17.48 14.46 11.89
CA PRO A 7 16.05 14.78 11.80
C PRO A 7 15.20 13.66 11.19
N ASP A 8 15.69 13.01 10.12
CA ASP A 8 14.94 11.94 9.44
C ASP A 8 14.87 10.69 10.32
N THR A 9 15.97 10.33 10.97
CA THR A 9 16.00 9.25 11.98
C THR A 9 15.01 9.53 13.11
N ARG A 10 14.93 10.77 13.60
CA ARG A 10 13.99 11.13 14.66
C ARG A 10 12.55 11.08 14.19
N LYS A 11 12.30 11.52 12.96
CA LYS A 11 10.96 11.46 12.35
C LYS A 11 10.45 10.01 12.25
N GLN A 12 11.31 9.10 11.82
CA GLN A 12 11.02 7.67 11.75
C GLN A 12 10.81 7.03 13.13
N GLU A 13 11.59 7.41 14.15
CA GLU A 13 11.36 6.93 15.51
C GLU A 13 9.97 7.34 16.05
N ILE A 14 9.56 8.58 15.79
CA ILE A 14 8.23 9.06 16.20
C ILE A 14 7.14 8.29 15.48
N LEU A 15 7.29 8.05 14.19
CA LEU A 15 6.35 7.27 13.40
C LEU A 15 6.24 5.83 13.94
N SER A 16 7.36 5.15 14.12
CA SER A 16 7.39 3.77 14.63
C SER A 16 6.77 3.66 16.02
N GLY A 17 7.08 4.60 16.92
CA GLY A 17 6.47 4.63 18.26
C GLY A 17 4.97 4.92 18.23
N ALA A 18 4.53 5.79 17.32
CA ALA A 18 3.12 6.07 17.14
C ALA A 18 2.34 4.84 16.64
N LEU A 19 2.93 4.11 15.67
CA LEU A 19 2.34 2.86 15.15
C LEU A 19 2.16 1.82 16.26
N LEU A 20 3.13 1.68 17.16
CA LEU A 20 3.02 0.82 18.35
C LEU A 20 1.83 1.21 19.23
N VAL A 21 1.66 2.49 19.49
CA VAL A 21 0.56 2.99 20.33
C VAL A 21 -0.78 2.84 19.61
N PHE A 22 -0.85 3.14 18.31
CA PHE A 22 -2.06 2.94 17.49
C PHE A 22 -2.48 1.46 17.47
N ALA A 23 -1.55 0.53 17.29
CA ALA A 23 -1.84 -0.90 17.28
C ALA A 23 -2.39 -1.39 18.63
N ARG A 24 -1.87 -0.86 19.76
CA ARG A 24 -2.29 -1.28 21.12
C ARG A 24 -3.57 -0.62 21.60
N LYS A 25 -3.78 0.67 21.33
CA LYS A 25 -4.90 1.46 21.87
C LYS A 25 -6.01 1.74 20.88
N GLY A 26 -5.75 1.52 19.58
CA GLY A 26 -6.55 2.03 18.49
C GLY A 26 -6.23 3.51 18.18
N TYR A 27 -6.42 3.90 16.94
CA TYR A 27 -6.14 5.26 16.48
C TYR A 27 -6.95 6.32 17.26
N ASP A 28 -8.26 6.11 17.42
CA ASP A 28 -9.16 7.10 18.04
C ASP A 28 -8.79 7.42 19.49
N LYS A 29 -8.38 6.40 20.25
CA LYS A 29 -8.04 6.51 21.68
C LYS A 29 -6.60 6.98 21.91
N THR A 30 -5.78 7.11 20.88
CA THR A 30 -4.40 7.54 20.98
C THR A 30 -4.27 9.06 20.94
N THR A 31 -3.40 9.60 21.78
CA THR A 31 -3.03 11.02 21.83
C THR A 31 -1.53 11.21 21.54
N ILE A 32 -1.12 12.41 21.14
CA ILE A 32 0.32 12.75 21.00
C ILE A 32 1.05 12.57 22.34
N SER A 33 0.36 12.79 23.47
CA SER A 33 0.90 12.53 24.81
C SER A 33 1.25 11.06 25.04
N ASP A 34 0.41 10.14 24.54
CA ASP A 34 0.67 8.71 24.63
C ASP A 34 1.90 8.32 23.81
N ILE A 35 2.02 8.86 22.60
CA ILE A 35 3.16 8.64 21.71
C ILE A 35 4.45 9.17 22.34
N ALA A 36 4.42 10.39 22.86
CA ALA A 36 5.56 11.01 23.52
C ALA A 36 6.03 10.19 24.74
N ARG A 37 5.08 9.66 25.54
CA ARG A 37 5.35 8.80 26.69
C ARG A 37 5.98 7.47 26.28
N GLU A 38 5.48 6.84 25.22
CA GLU A 38 6.04 5.60 24.69
C GLU A 38 7.51 5.75 24.31
N LEU A 39 7.85 6.88 23.71
CA LEU A 39 9.20 7.18 23.23
C LEU A 39 10.11 7.80 24.29
N GLY A 40 9.60 8.13 25.48
CA GLY A 40 10.37 8.84 26.51
C GLY A 40 10.81 10.25 26.07
N ILE A 41 10.02 10.93 25.23
CA ILE A 41 10.31 12.28 24.72
C ILE A 41 9.22 13.28 25.14
N SER A 42 9.46 14.57 24.93
CA SER A 42 8.44 15.59 25.19
C SER A 42 7.41 15.67 24.05
N GLN A 43 6.17 16.04 24.36
CA GLN A 43 5.14 16.33 23.34
C GLN A 43 5.60 17.42 22.36
N GLY A 44 6.29 18.46 22.85
CA GLY A 44 6.85 19.53 22.01
C GLY A 44 7.84 18.99 20.97
N LEU A 45 8.54 17.90 21.28
CA LEU A 45 9.42 17.26 20.30
C LEU A 45 8.61 16.50 19.24
N CYS A 46 7.50 15.85 19.59
CA CYS A 46 6.59 15.24 18.61
C CYS A 46 6.02 16.32 17.66
N TYR A 47 5.50 17.41 18.22
CA TYR A 47 4.93 18.52 17.43
C TYR A 47 5.94 19.24 16.53
N ARG A 48 7.23 19.12 16.80
CA ARG A 48 8.29 19.66 15.93
C ARG A 48 8.37 18.90 14.59
N TYR A 49 7.99 17.62 14.57
CA TYR A 49 8.09 16.73 13.40
C TYR A 49 6.76 16.46 12.73
N TYR A 50 5.68 16.49 13.50
CA TYR A 50 4.33 16.22 13.03
C TYR A 50 3.34 17.19 13.70
N ALA A 51 2.60 17.93 12.92
CA ALA A 51 1.68 18.95 13.44
C ALA A 51 0.49 18.34 14.20
N SER A 52 0.11 17.10 13.87
CA SER A 52 -1.04 16.42 14.48
C SER A 52 -0.88 14.88 14.50
N LYS A 53 -1.80 14.22 15.20
CA LYS A 53 -1.94 12.76 15.17
C LYS A 53 -2.30 12.26 13.77
N GLU A 54 -3.11 13.02 13.07
CA GLU A 54 -3.54 12.75 11.69
C GLU A 54 -2.33 12.75 10.76
N GLU A 55 -1.41 13.71 10.89
CA GLU A 55 -0.20 13.77 10.06
C GLU A 55 0.72 12.54 10.30
N ILE A 56 0.82 12.07 11.54
CA ILE A 56 1.54 10.82 11.84
C ILE A 56 0.85 9.63 11.17
N TYR A 57 -0.47 9.59 11.26
CA TYR A 57 -1.26 8.52 10.64
C TYR A 57 -1.12 8.52 9.11
N ASP A 58 -1.23 9.69 8.47
CA ASP A 58 -1.04 9.84 7.02
C ASP A 58 0.37 9.39 6.60
N ALA A 59 1.39 9.71 7.38
CA ALA A 59 2.75 9.23 7.15
C ALA A 59 2.85 7.70 7.27
N ALA A 60 2.11 7.08 8.19
CA ALA A 60 2.04 5.63 8.33
C ALA A 60 1.38 4.95 7.12
N VAL A 61 0.26 5.52 6.66
CA VAL A 61 -0.43 5.04 5.44
C VAL A 61 0.49 5.16 4.23
N GLU A 62 1.21 6.29 4.11
CA GLU A 62 2.14 6.53 3.02
C GLU A 62 3.29 5.51 3.00
N GLU A 63 3.92 5.28 4.15
CA GLU A 63 5.03 4.32 4.29
C GLU A 63 4.57 2.88 3.99
N TYR A 64 3.42 2.49 4.53
CA TYR A 64 2.90 1.15 4.30
C TYR A 64 2.45 0.94 2.85
N ALA A 65 1.81 1.94 2.23
CA ALA A 65 1.50 1.89 0.80
C ALA A 65 2.76 1.72 -0.05
N ASP A 66 3.87 2.40 0.28
CA ASP A 66 5.15 2.24 -0.42
C ASP A 66 5.74 0.83 -0.28
N ILE A 67 5.60 0.21 0.89
CA ILE A 67 6.02 -1.18 1.11
C ILE A 67 5.22 -2.11 0.20
N ILE A 68 3.89 -1.97 0.18
CA ILE A 68 3.00 -2.78 -0.65
C ILE A 68 3.31 -2.58 -2.15
N VAL A 69 3.46 -1.33 -2.59
CA VAL A 69 3.80 -1.01 -3.98
C VAL A 69 5.12 -1.66 -4.39
N ARG A 70 6.18 -1.49 -3.60
CA ARG A 70 7.49 -2.11 -3.89
C ARG A 70 7.40 -3.64 -4.00
N ALA A 71 6.63 -4.28 -3.12
CA ALA A 71 6.43 -5.72 -3.16
C ALA A 71 5.69 -6.16 -4.43
N ASN A 72 4.63 -5.44 -4.82
CA ASN A 72 3.89 -5.70 -6.06
C ASN A 72 4.77 -5.51 -7.30
N LEU A 73 5.52 -4.41 -7.37
CA LEU A 73 6.40 -4.13 -8.50
C LEU A 73 7.49 -5.19 -8.67
N LYS A 74 8.07 -5.70 -7.58
CA LYS A 74 9.02 -6.81 -7.64
C LYS A 74 8.45 -8.07 -8.30
N ARG A 75 7.18 -8.36 -8.07
CA ARG A 75 6.48 -9.51 -8.68
C ARG A 75 6.13 -9.25 -10.15
N PHE A 76 5.82 -8.01 -10.48
CA PHE A 76 5.45 -7.59 -11.83
C PHE A 76 6.67 -7.37 -12.74
N ASP A 77 7.86 -7.06 -12.16
CA ASP A 77 9.11 -6.80 -12.90
C ASP A 77 9.82 -8.11 -13.27
N SER A 78 9.21 -8.87 -14.15
CA SER A 78 9.83 -10.01 -14.81
C SER A 78 10.25 -9.61 -16.21
N LYS A 79 11.54 -9.28 -16.38
CA LYS A 79 12.14 -8.95 -17.68
C LYS A 79 11.80 -10.02 -18.72
N GLY A 80 11.36 -9.60 -19.89
CA GLY A 80 11.08 -10.48 -21.02
C GLY A 80 9.73 -11.19 -21.02
N LYS A 81 8.86 -10.94 -20.04
CA LYS A 81 7.49 -11.46 -20.06
C LYS A 81 6.55 -10.53 -20.83
N THR A 82 5.62 -11.14 -21.57
CA THR A 82 4.47 -10.47 -22.18
C THR A 82 3.53 -9.89 -21.11
N LEU A 83 2.68 -8.95 -21.50
CA LEU A 83 1.65 -8.41 -20.58
C LEU A 83 0.74 -9.53 -20.05
N LYS A 84 0.34 -10.48 -20.91
CA LYS A 84 -0.44 -11.66 -20.50
C LYS A 84 0.25 -12.47 -19.41
N GLU A 85 1.54 -12.76 -19.57
CA GLU A 85 2.32 -13.50 -18.57
C GLU A 85 2.46 -12.74 -17.26
N LYS A 86 2.60 -11.41 -17.32
CA LYS A 86 2.61 -10.54 -16.15
C LYS A 86 1.28 -10.56 -15.42
N ILE A 87 0.16 -10.46 -16.14
CA ILE A 87 -1.19 -10.58 -15.56
C ILE A 87 -1.37 -11.95 -14.91
N ARG A 88 -0.94 -13.04 -15.56
CA ARG A 88 -1.01 -14.39 -14.98
C ARG A 88 -0.12 -14.59 -13.76
N SER A 89 0.97 -13.83 -13.64
CA SER A 89 1.83 -13.86 -12.45
C SER A 89 1.30 -13.01 -11.29
N PHE A 90 0.31 -12.17 -11.53
CA PHE A 90 -0.32 -11.36 -10.50
C PHE A 90 -1.21 -12.24 -9.63
N SER A 91 -0.82 -12.40 -8.41
CA SER A 91 -1.66 -13.05 -7.41
C SER A 91 -2.37 -11.96 -6.61
N GLY A 92 -3.67 -11.81 -6.86
CA GLY A 92 -4.54 -10.94 -6.06
C GLY A 92 -4.92 -11.53 -4.70
N SER A 93 -4.22 -12.59 -4.26
CA SER A 93 -4.48 -13.18 -2.95
C SER A 93 -3.96 -12.26 -1.85
N LEU A 94 -4.86 -11.77 -1.02
CA LEU A 94 -4.51 -11.05 0.22
C LEU A 94 -3.52 -11.84 1.10
N LYS A 95 -3.48 -13.18 0.98
CA LYS A 95 -2.51 -14.03 1.69
C LYS A 95 -1.07 -13.81 1.21
N GLU A 96 -0.88 -13.51 -0.06
CA GLU A 96 0.46 -13.25 -0.62
C GLU A 96 0.91 -11.81 -0.42
N TYR A 97 -0.01 -10.88 -0.18
CA TYR A 97 0.31 -9.54 0.33
C TYR A 97 0.88 -9.59 1.76
N ARG A 98 0.65 -10.67 2.50
CA ARG A 98 1.16 -10.86 3.87
C ARG A 98 2.67 -11.14 3.97
N GLU A 99 3.33 -11.55 2.90
CA GLU A 99 4.77 -11.86 2.96
C GLU A 99 5.67 -10.64 3.21
N PRO A 100 5.44 -9.48 2.55
CA PRO A 100 6.15 -8.24 2.90
C PRO A 100 5.76 -7.68 4.27
N GLU A 101 4.64 -8.13 4.82
CA GLU A 101 4.08 -7.66 6.07
C GLU A 101 4.65 -8.38 7.29
N LYS A 102 5.27 -9.56 7.12
CA LYS A 102 5.91 -10.30 8.22
C LYS A 102 7.01 -9.50 8.92
N ASP A 103 7.70 -8.63 8.15
CA ASP A 103 8.71 -7.73 8.69
C ASP A 103 8.11 -6.42 9.26
N ASN A 104 6.78 -6.21 9.09
CA ASN A 104 6.04 -5.02 9.50
C ASN A 104 4.75 -5.38 10.26
N GLU A 105 4.85 -6.32 11.21
CA GLU A 105 3.71 -6.88 11.97
C GLU A 105 2.85 -5.79 12.64
N LEU A 106 3.47 -4.68 13.05
CA LEU A 106 2.76 -3.54 13.64
C LEU A 106 1.88 -2.79 12.63
N LEU A 107 2.40 -2.54 11.43
CA LEU A 107 1.63 -1.93 10.35
C LEU A 107 0.49 -2.86 9.94
N TYR A 108 0.79 -4.16 9.80
CA TYR A 108 -0.24 -5.15 9.51
C TYR A 108 -1.37 -5.11 10.54
N SER A 109 -1.04 -5.17 11.84
CA SER A 109 -2.05 -5.18 12.92
C SER A 109 -2.87 -3.89 12.94
N LEU A 110 -2.28 -2.74 12.63
CA LEU A 110 -2.97 -1.45 12.58
C LEU A 110 -4.04 -1.42 11.50
N PHE A 111 -3.74 -1.93 10.31
CA PHE A 111 -4.63 -1.82 9.15
C PHE A 111 -5.56 -3.02 8.96
N HIS A 112 -5.29 -4.16 9.61
CA HIS A 112 -6.08 -5.39 9.45
C HIS A 112 -6.72 -5.90 10.74
N SER A 113 -6.70 -5.12 11.84
CA SER A 113 -7.40 -5.46 13.07
C SER A 113 -8.91 -5.25 12.94
N GLU A 114 -9.66 -5.88 13.82
CA GLU A 114 -11.11 -5.68 13.93
C GLU A 114 -11.43 -4.19 14.17
N GLY A 115 -12.33 -3.63 13.35
CA GLY A 115 -12.69 -2.21 13.39
C GLY A 115 -11.78 -1.28 12.59
N SER A 116 -10.74 -1.77 11.91
CA SER A 116 -9.83 -0.96 11.08
C SER A 116 -10.28 -0.80 9.62
N GLN A 117 -11.51 -1.19 9.25
CA GLN A 117 -11.98 -1.19 7.86
C GLN A 117 -11.73 0.15 7.15
N LYS A 118 -12.09 1.28 7.79
CA LYS A 118 -11.86 2.61 7.20
C LYS A 118 -10.38 2.88 6.92
N MET A 119 -9.49 2.43 7.83
CA MET A 119 -8.04 2.59 7.66
C MET A 119 -7.51 1.69 6.55
N HIS A 120 -8.01 0.46 6.48
CA HIS A 120 -7.70 -0.47 5.40
C HIS A 120 -8.11 0.11 4.04
N ASP A 121 -9.32 0.65 3.91
CA ASP A 121 -9.82 1.25 2.67
C ASP A 121 -8.95 2.45 2.23
N GLN A 122 -8.55 3.31 3.16
CA GLN A 122 -7.63 4.41 2.87
C GLN A 122 -6.26 3.92 2.38
N LEU A 123 -5.70 2.89 3.01
CA LEU A 123 -4.45 2.27 2.59
C LEU A 123 -4.57 1.70 1.16
N MET A 124 -5.66 0.99 0.88
CA MET A 124 -5.88 0.40 -0.44
C MET A 124 -6.03 1.45 -1.54
N LEU A 125 -6.78 2.54 -1.27
CA LEU A 125 -6.90 3.67 -2.20
C LEU A 125 -5.55 4.36 -2.45
N LYS A 126 -4.75 4.56 -1.40
CA LYS A 126 -3.41 5.15 -1.51
C LYS A 126 -2.45 4.27 -2.31
N THR A 127 -2.48 2.97 -2.03
CA THR A 127 -1.70 1.96 -2.77
C THR A 127 -2.08 1.94 -4.25
N ALA A 128 -3.39 1.94 -4.55
CA ALA A 128 -3.88 2.01 -5.92
C ALA A 128 -3.38 3.26 -6.65
N ALA A 129 -3.51 4.44 -6.03
CA ALA A 129 -3.03 5.69 -6.61
C ALA A 129 -1.53 5.65 -6.96
N LYS A 130 -0.71 5.06 -6.09
CA LYS A 130 0.73 4.88 -6.32
C LYS A 130 1.05 3.85 -7.40
N LEU A 131 0.20 2.84 -7.61
CA LEU A 131 0.40 1.82 -8.64
C LEU A 131 0.10 2.32 -10.05
N VAL A 132 -0.87 3.25 -10.22
CA VAL A 132 -1.30 3.76 -11.54
C VAL A 132 -0.13 4.14 -12.45
N PRO A 133 0.84 4.98 -12.06
CA PRO A 133 1.92 5.38 -12.96
C PRO A 133 2.82 4.22 -13.40
N HIS A 134 2.98 3.21 -12.56
CA HIS A 134 3.76 2.02 -12.88
C HIS A 134 3.02 1.12 -13.88
N ILE A 135 1.74 0.89 -13.66
CA ILE A 135 0.89 0.11 -14.57
C ILE A 135 0.77 0.83 -15.91
N LYS A 136 0.57 2.15 -15.93
CA LYS A 136 0.56 2.96 -17.16
C LYS A 136 1.81 2.69 -18.01
N LYS A 137 2.98 2.75 -17.40
CA LYS A 137 4.25 2.47 -18.09
C LYS A 137 4.32 1.07 -18.69
N GLU A 138 3.80 0.06 -18.00
CA GLU A 138 3.78 -1.31 -18.52
C GLU A 138 2.76 -1.48 -19.65
N LEU A 139 1.61 -0.83 -19.56
CA LEU A 139 0.61 -0.81 -20.64
C LEU A 139 1.11 -0.07 -21.88
N GLU A 140 1.84 1.04 -21.71
CA GLU A 140 2.52 1.75 -22.81
C GLU A 140 3.49 0.82 -23.54
N LYS A 141 4.33 0.08 -22.81
CA LYS A 141 5.25 -0.91 -23.41
C LYS A 141 4.51 -1.99 -24.18
N ALA A 142 3.43 -2.51 -23.63
CA ALA A 142 2.62 -3.56 -24.27
C ALA A 142 1.95 -3.04 -25.56
N ARG A 143 1.44 -1.80 -25.55
CA ARG A 143 0.91 -1.15 -26.76
C ARG A 143 2.00 -0.98 -27.82
N ASP A 144 3.15 -0.46 -27.42
CA ASP A 144 4.27 -0.19 -28.34
C ASP A 144 4.87 -1.48 -28.92
N ALA A 145 4.75 -2.60 -28.19
CA ALA A 145 5.09 -3.95 -28.64
C ALA A 145 3.98 -4.61 -29.49
N GLY A 146 2.82 -3.97 -29.64
CA GLY A 146 1.69 -4.51 -30.40
C GLY A 146 0.90 -5.61 -29.66
N GLU A 147 1.12 -5.79 -28.35
CA GLU A 147 0.39 -6.79 -27.55
C GLU A 147 -1.05 -6.36 -27.29
N ILE A 148 -1.32 -5.05 -27.20
CA ILE A 148 -2.65 -4.47 -27.01
C ILE A 148 -2.90 -3.34 -28.02
N ASN A 149 -4.17 -3.14 -28.37
CA ASN A 149 -4.58 -2.06 -29.28
C ASN A 149 -5.59 -1.13 -28.57
N ILE A 150 -5.10 -0.35 -27.60
CA ILE A 150 -5.88 0.61 -26.82
C ILE A 150 -5.26 2.00 -27.00
N SER A 151 -6.07 2.98 -27.43
CA SER A 151 -5.59 4.33 -27.71
C SER A 151 -5.34 5.15 -26.43
N ASP A 152 -6.26 5.06 -25.46
CA ASP A 152 -6.18 5.82 -24.21
C ASP A 152 -5.61 4.95 -23.08
N ILE A 153 -4.28 4.89 -23.02
CA ILE A 153 -3.55 4.13 -22.00
C ILE A 153 -3.70 4.78 -20.62
N ASP A 154 -3.89 6.10 -20.56
CA ASP A 154 -4.10 6.79 -19.30
C ASP A 154 -5.39 6.32 -18.64
N ALA A 155 -6.51 6.44 -19.33
CA ALA A 155 -7.80 5.93 -18.83
C ALA A 155 -7.73 4.42 -18.51
N LEU A 156 -7.13 3.61 -19.40
CA LEU A 156 -6.97 2.18 -19.17
C LEU A 156 -6.22 1.89 -17.87
N SER A 157 -5.17 2.65 -17.55
CA SER A 157 -4.38 2.43 -16.33
C SER A 157 -5.20 2.63 -15.05
N TYR A 158 -6.10 3.60 -15.02
CA TYR A 158 -7.03 3.80 -13.93
C TYR A 158 -8.05 2.66 -13.83
N PHE A 159 -8.70 2.29 -14.93
CA PHE A 159 -9.62 1.14 -14.95
C PHE A 159 -8.94 -0.15 -14.52
N PHE A 160 -7.71 -0.38 -15.00
CA PHE A 160 -6.92 -1.56 -14.65
C PHE A 160 -6.67 -1.64 -13.15
N VAL A 161 -6.25 -0.56 -12.51
CA VAL A 161 -5.89 -0.54 -11.09
C VAL A 161 -7.13 -0.50 -10.20
N TYR A 162 -8.03 0.46 -10.42
CA TYR A 162 -9.19 0.66 -9.55
C TYR A 162 -10.30 -0.37 -9.76
N GLY A 163 -10.45 -0.92 -10.98
CA GLY A 163 -11.38 -2.02 -11.23
C GLY A 163 -11.04 -3.28 -10.43
N GLN A 164 -9.75 -3.60 -10.32
CA GLN A 164 -9.29 -4.70 -9.48
C GLN A 164 -9.54 -4.42 -7.99
N LEU A 165 -9.37 -3.17 -7.56
CA LEU A 165 -9.54 -2.78 -6.17
C LEU A 165 -10.94 -3.12 -5.65
N GLY A 166 -11.99 -2.83 -6.42
CA GLY A 166 -13.36 -3.21 -6.08
C GLY A 166 -13.50 -4.72 -5.86
N MET A 167 -12.98 -5.52 -6.78
CA MET A 167 -13.00 -6.98 -6.66
C MET A 167 -12.21 -7.47 -5.43
N LEU A 168 -11.07 -6.86 -5.13
CA LEU A 168 -10.24 -7.25 -3.99
C LEU A 168 -10.88 -6.88 -2.64
N LEU A 169 -11.54 -5.74 -2.55
CA LEU A 169 -12.22 -5.31 -1.33
C LEU A 169 -13.44 -6.17 -1.00
N GLU A 170 -14.24 -6.52 -2.02
CA GLU A 170 -15.50 -7.27 -1.84
C GLU A 170 -15.28 -8.79 -1.81
N HIS A 171 -14.35 -9.30 -2.62
CA HIS A 171 -14.19 -10.74 -2.89
C HIS A 171 -12.77 -11.27 -2.63
N GLY A 172 -11.86 -10.47 -2.10
CA GLY A 172 -10.45 -10.85 -1.93
C GLY A 172 -10.19 -12.09 -1.06
N GLY A 173 -11.17 -12.47 -0.24
CA GLY A 173 -11.14 -13.71 0.57
C GLY A 173 -11.52 -14.98 -0.21
N GLU A 174 -12.12 -14.86 -1.39
CA GLU A 174 -12.55 -15.98 -2.23
C GLU A 174 -11.34 -16.62 -2.93
N LYS A 175 -11.32 -17.95 -3.02
CA LYS A 175 -10.18 -18.71 -3.58
C LYS A 175 -9.89 -18.41 -5.05
N ASP A 176 -10.92 -18.02 -5.81
CA ASP A 176 -10.84 -17.78 -7.25
C ASP A 176 -10.80 -16.30 -7.63
N CYS A 177 -10.85 -15.37 -6.66
CA CYS A 177 -10.88 -13.93 -6.92
C CYS A 177 -9.75 -13.49 -7.85
N SER A 178 -8.51 -13.90 -7.56
CA SER A 178 -7.34 -13.57 -8.38
C SER A 178 -7.46 -14.08 -9.80
N LYS A 179 -7.95 -15.31 -9.97
CA LYS A 179 -8.15 -15.93 -11.28
C LYS A 179 -9.21 -15.18 -12.07
N ARG A 180 -10.33 -14.82 -11.45
CA ARG A 180 -11.40 -14.04 -12.07
C ARG A 180 -10.88 -12.69 -12.58
N ILE A 181 -10.10 -11.98 -11.77
CA ILE A 181 -9.46 -10.71 -12.17
C ILE A 181 -8.55 -10.94 -13.38
N GLN A 182 -7.66 -11.94 -13.33
CA GLN A 182 -6.73 -12.24 -14.41
C GLN A 182 -7.46 -12.58 -15.71
N ASP A 183 -8.45 -13.48 -15.65
CA ASP A 183 -9.21 -13.90 -16.82
C ASP A 183 -9.97 -12.73 -17.45
N THR A 184 -10.63 -11.91 -16.63
CA THR A 184 -11.33 -10.70 -17.08
C THR A 184 -10.38 -9.70 -17.75
N LEU A 185 -9.21 -9.44 -17.16
CA LEU A 185 -8.23 -8.51 -17.75
C LEU A 185 -7.69 -9.02 -19.09
N ILE A 186 -7.39 -10.32 -19.19
CA ILE A 186 -6.93 -10.95 -20.44
C ILE A 186 -8.01 -10.85 -21.52
N GLU A 187 -9.26 -11.11 -21.15
CA GLU A 187 -10.39 -11.02 -22.08
C GLU A 187 -10.61 -9.58 -22.58
N ILE A 188 -10.67 -8.60 -21.66
CA ILE A 188 -10.88 -7.18 -22.01
C ILE A 188 -9.76 -6.65 -22.89
N LEU A 189 -8.51 -7.07 -22.65
CA LEU A 189 -7.34 -6.63 -23.40
C LEU A 189 -7.09 -7.44 -24.68
N ASN A 190 -7.88 -8.49 -24.92
CA ASN A 190 -7.76 -9.42 -26.04
C ASN A 190 -6.35 -10.05 -26.16
N LEU A 191 -5.82 -10.54 -25.04
CA LEU A 191 -4.47 -11.11 -24.89
C LEU A 191 -4.47 -12.65 -24.99
#